data_d50f7ec02ccf8a4292d48be3e04e624c
#
_entry.id   d50f7ec02ccf8a4292d48be3e04e624c
#
_cell.length_a   1.000
_cell.length_b   1.000
_cell.length_c   1.000
_cell.angle_alpha   90.00
_cell.angle_beta   90.00
_cell.angle_gamma   90.00
#
_symmetry.space_group_name_H-M   'P 1'
#
loop_
_entity.id
_entity.type
_entity.pdbx_description
1 polymer ?
#
loop_
_entity_poly.entity_id
_entity_poly.type
_entity_poly.pdbx_seq_one_letter_code
_entity_poly.pdbx_strand_id
1 'polypeptide(L)'
;MASRRFSKGITSLVLLSSLASPSFAGGLERGGYNIDLLFDNSRFAVQSGATYVMPQRKLKNVKDTDPTDGLGTNGIGGGSTTADDTEDYWIPYLGVKVGFGDAIDCMGDFSTPFGAHTNPGADWLGVNDNIETKISTRNYGATCSYRFDMGPGQLRLIGGGFYQTVDGFKTRLVAPITGAAALVYDGTGRLDLADQAMGWRAGIAYEIEEYAFRASLVYNSKVKYDDLTGTVDLTEVPKAANPANPYLGVVTPVYGSAEAPDSVELKLQSGIAPDWLAFGSVKWTNWSVLQSIAFCPKATKGVVACSASSQLTSLDLFYRDGWTISGGVGHKFNEQWAGALSLTWDRGTSQGYGAQTDTWTLGAGVSYTPVENVEWRLAGALGIMTGGESGTYVYNGRTYGNDVSYSFGDDLLAALSTSVKVKF
;
A
#
# COMPACT_ATOMS: atom_id res chain seq x y z
N MET A 1 37.19 16.48 -32.97
CA MET A 1 37.66 15.30 -32.22
C MET A 1 37.43 15.50 -30.72
N ALA A 2 36.16 15.50 -30.29
CA ALA A 2 35.81 15.64 -28.85
C ALA A 2 34.57 14.79 -28.44
N SER A 3 34.24 13.74 -29.20
CA SER A 3 32.97 13.02 -29.08
C SER A 3 33.03 11.62 -28.43
N ARG A 4 34.15 11.18 -27.88
CA ARG A 4 34.32 9.79 -27.44
C ARG A 4 34.43 9.56 -25.92
N ARG A 5 34.28 10.56 -25.06
CA ARG A 5 34.44 10.36 -23.60
C ARG A 5 33.14 10.44 -22.80
N PHE A 6 32.00 10.75 -23.39
CA PHE A 6 30.73 10.87 -22.69
C PHE A 6 30.02 9.52 -22.45
N SER A 7 30.29 8.49 -23.27
CA SER A 7 29.47 7.25 -23.30
C SER A 7 29.65 6.27 -22.15
N LYS A 8 30.79 6.28 -21.45
CA LYS A 8 31.04 5.29 -20.37
C LYS A 8 30.60 5.73 -18.97
N GLY A 9 30.37 7.02 -18.74
CA GLY A 9 29.94 7.55 -17.43
C GLY A 9 28.44 7.49 -17.18
N ILE A 10 27.65 7.52 -18.24
CA ILE A 10 26.19 7.72 -18.18
C ILE A 10 25.42 6.44 -17.86
N THR A 11 25.93 5.27 -18.25
CA THR A 11 25.23 3.98 -18.04
C THR A 11 25.00 3.65 -16.57
N SER A 12 25.84 4.15 -15.66
CA SER A 12 25.67 3.94 -14.20
C SER A 12 24.70 4.94 -13.55
N LEU A 13 24.43 6.09 -14.18
CA LEU A 13 23.52 7.10 -13.63
C LEU A 13 22.04 6.75 -13.79
N VAL A 14 21.67 6.01 -14.83
CA VAL A 14 20.27 5.62 -15.11
C VAL A 14 19.64 4.82 -13.95
N LEU A 15 20.46 4.22 -13.11
CA LEU A 15 20.03 3.36 -12.02
C LEU A 15 19.77 4.08 -10.69
N LEU A 16 20.14 5.36 -10.58
CA LEU A 16 19.96 6.15 -9.34
C LEU A 16 18.50 6.50 -9.04
N SER A 17 17.64 6.55 -10.06
CA SER A 17 16.21 6.84 -9.86
C SER A 17 15.49 5.78 -9.01
N SER A 18 16.01 4.56 -8.97
CA SER A 18 15.49 3.47 -8.14
C SER A 18 16.04 3.45 -6.71
N LEU A 19 16.92 4.39 -6.34
CA LEU A 19 17.28 4.68 -4.95
C LEU A 19 16.27 5.59 -4.25
N ALA A 20 15.33 6.17 -5.00
CA ALA A 20 14.21 6.90 -4.41
C ALA A 20 13.49 5.96 -3.43
N SER A 21 13.24 6.44 -2.24
CA SER A 21 12.48 5.72 -1.21
C SER A 21 11.20 5.18 -1.80
N PRO A 22 10.77 3.97 -1.41
CA PRO A 22 9.44 3.52 -1.77
C PRO A 22 8.46 4.63 -1.38
N SER A 23 7.64 5.06 -2.31
CA SER A 23 6.55 5.98 -2.02
C SER A 23 5.58 5.22 -1.13
N PHE A 24 5.40 5.67 0.09
CA PHE A 24 4.35 5.19 0.98
C PHE A 24 3.08 5.94 0.61
N ALA A 25 2.53 5.61 -0.58
CA ALA A 25 1.33 6.23 -1.09
C ALA A 25 0.17 6.01 -0.10
N GLY A 26 -0.63 7.02 0.10
CA GLY A 26 -1.79 6.99 1.00
C GLY A 26 -2.68 5.75 0.83
N GLY A 27 -3.59 5.54 1.74
CA GLY A 27 -4.45 4.36 1.73
C GLY A 27 -3.72 3.10 2.19
N LEU A 28 -3.84 2.04 1.40
CA LEU A 28 -3.23 0.74 1.72
C LEU A 28 -1.94 0.49 0.93
N GLU A 29 -1.37 1.47 0.24
CA GLU A 29 -0.18 1.22 -0.58
C GLU A 29 1.05 0.94 0.28
N ARG A 30 1.82 -0.09 -0.10
CA ARG A 30 3.10 -0.46 0.50
C ARG A 30 4.22 -0.38 -0.53
N GLY A 31 4.51 -1.47 -1.24
CA GLY A 31 5.58 -1.52 -2.25
C GLY A 31 5.15 -1.06 -3.65
N GLY A 32 3.84 -0.98 -3.90
CA GLY A 32 3.32 -0.71 -5.25
C GLY A 32 3.74 -1.74 -6.29
N TYR A 33 3.65 -1.35 -7.55
CA TYR A 33 4.08 -2.16 -8.70
C TYR A 33 5.38 -1.58 -9.27
N ASN A 34 6.51 -2.25 -9.07
CA ASN A 34 7.80 -1.80 -9.55
C ASN A 34 8.24 -2.59 -10.79
N ILE A 35 8.39 -1.90 -11.94
CA ILE A 35 8.90 -2.47 -13.18
C ILE A 35 10.24 -1.85 -13.64
N ASP A 36 10.94 -1.15 -12.75
CA ASP A 36 12.16 -0.41 -13.12
C ASP A 36 13.27 -1.34 -13.63
N LEU A 37 13.28 -2.60 -13.19
CA LEU A 37 14.22 -3.61 -13.69
C LEU A 37 14.05 -3.89 -15.20
N LEU A 38 12.86 -3.68 -15.76
CA LEU A 38 12.60 -3.84 -17.21
C LEU A 38 13.46 -2.91 -18.07
N PHE A 39 13.91 -1.78 -17.51
CA PHE A 39 14.74 -0.77 -18.15
C PHE A 39 16.25 -0.97 -17.96
N ASP A 40 16.67 -2.06 -17.29
CA ASP A 40 18.08 -2.39 -17.19
C ASP A 40 18.65 -2.79 -18.56
N ASN A 41 19.83 -2.26 -18.92
CA ASN A 41 20.43 -2.47 -20.23
C ASN A 41 21.09 -3.85 -20.39
N SER A 42 21.28 -4.60 -19.30
CA SER A 42 21.85 -5.95 -19.36
C SER A 42 20.88 -6.93 -20.00
N ARG A 43 21.40 -7.99 -20.62
CA ARG A 43 20.56 -9.03 -21.22
C ARG A 43 19.84 -9.88 -20.15
N PHE A 44 20.47 -10.07 -19.00
CA PHE A 44 19.89 -10.77 -17.86
C PHE A 44 20.18 -9.99 -16.58
N ALA A 45 19.16 -9.77 -15.77
CA ALA A 45 19.31 -9.15 -14.46
C ALA A 45 18.39 -9.80 -13.44
N VAL A 46 18.88 -9.91 -12.22
CA VAL A 46 18.09 -10.32 -11.04
C VAL A 46 18.26 -9.24 -9.99
N GLN A 47 17.17 -8.80 -9.41
CA GLN A 47 17.17 -7.88 -8.26
C GLN A 47 16.31 -8.44 -7.15
N SER A 48 16.87 -8.47 -5.94
CA SER A 48 16.13 -8.82 -4.72
C SER A 48 16.40 -7.78 -3.66
N GLY A 49 15.40 -7.50 -2.84
CA GLY A 49 15.51 -6.53 -1.77
C GLY A 49 14.34 -6.57 -0.81
N ALA A 50 14.46 -5.80 0.25
CA ALA A 50 13.39 -5.59 1.21
C ALA A 50 13.49 -4.21 1.83
N THR A 51 12.33 -3.65 2.19
CA THR A 51 12.23 -2.42 2.97
C THR A 51 11.51 -2.73 4.27
N TYR A 52 12.08 -2.29 5.39
CA TYR A 52 11.43 -2.30 6.70
C TYR A 52 10.89 -0.91 6.99
N VAL A 53 9.62 -0.83 7.36
CA VAL A 53 8.87 0.42 7.55
C VAL A 53 8.32 0.46 8.97
N MET A 54 8.54 1.58 9.64
CA MET A 54 8.19 1.85 11.04
C MET A 54 7.30 3.11 11.12
N PRO A 55 6.00 3.00 10.85
CA PRO A 55 5.07 4.11 11.07
C PRO A 55 4.74 4.21 12.57
N GLN A 56 4.61 5.43 13.09
CA GLN A 56 4.38 5.66 14.52
C GLN A 56 3.11 6.51 14.75
N ARG A 57 1.98 6.11 14.13
CA ARG A 57 0.70 6.80 14.32
C ARG A 57 0.17 6.58 15.73
N LYS A 58 -0.11 7.70 16.45
CA LYS A 58 -0.64 7.68 17.80
C LYS A 58 -2.00 8.36 17.87
N LEU A 59 -3.01 7.61 18.25
CA LEU A 59 -4.36 8.11 18.51
C LEU A 59 -4.40 8.79 19.88
N LYS A 60 -5.11 9.92 19.96
CA LYS A 60 -5.22 10.78 21.16
C LYS A 60 -6.65 11.29 21.28
N ASN A 61 -7.00 11.74 22.49
CA ASN A 61 -8.32 12.28 22.79
C ASN A 61 -9.46 11.35 22.35
N VAL A 62 -9.20 10.04 22.47
CA VAL A 62 -10.19 9.03 22.10
C VAL A 62 -11.41 9.15 22.97
N LYS A 63 -12.57 9.12 22.33
CA LYS A 63 -13.89 9.15 22.97
C LYS A 63 -14.74 8.04 22.33
N ASP A 64 -15.33 7.25 23.18
CA ASP A 64 -16.47 6.43 22.82
C ASP A 64 -17.66 7.38 22.56
N THR A 65 -18.28 7.27 21.40
CA THR A 65 -19.36 8.14 20.95
C THR A 65 -20.70 7.41 20.83
N ASP A 66 -20.73 6.07 21.01
CA ASP A 66 -21.96 5.31 21.13
C ASP A 66 -22.31 5.03 22.61
N PRO A 67 -23.27 5.77 23.20
CA PRO A 67 -23.62 5.58 24.59
C PRO A 67 -24.40 4.28 24.86
N THR A 68 -24.65 3.46 23.84
CA THR A 68 -25.53 2.30 23.96
C THR A 68 -24.81 0.95 23.99
N ASP A 69 -23.54 0.90 23.60
CA ASP A 69 -22.75 -0.35 23.54
C ASP A 69 -22.07 -0.72 24.88
N GLY A 70 -22.21 0.10 25.89
CA GLY A 70 -21.80 -0.15 27.27
C GLY A 70 -20.34 0.14 27.59
N LEU A 71 -19.49 0.39 26.59
CA LEU A 71 -18.06 0.64 26.77
C LEU A 71 -17.74 2.12 26.74
N GLY A 72 -16.83 2.56 27.62
CA GLY A 72 -16.30 3.91 27.64
C GLY A 72 -17.26 5.02 28.04
N THR A 73 -18.56 4.81 27.92
CA THR A 73 -19.58 5.81 28.19
C THR A 73 -19.70 6.08 29.69
N ASN A 74 -19.55 7.33 30.10
CA ASN A 74 -19.62 7.76 31.49
C ASN A 74 -18.65 7.02 32.44
N GLY A 75 -17.52 6.52 31.92
CA GLY A 75 -16.54 5.76 32.68
C GLY A 75 -16.93 4.33 32.99
N ILE A 76 -17.93 3.79 32.32
CA ILE A 76 -18.32 2.39 32.39
C ILE A 76 -17.42 1.60 31.41
N GLY A 77 -16.87 0.46 31.87
CA GLY A 77 -16.00 -0.40 31.06
C GLY A 77 -14.55 0.00 31.00
N GLY A 78 -14.21 1.24 31.27
CA GLY A 78 -12.82 1.75 31.20
C GLY A 78 -12.29 1.83 29.79
N GLY A 79 -10.98 2.09 29.67
CA GLY A 79 -10.26 2.15 28.40
C GLY A 79 -9.34 3.37 28.32
N SER A 80 -8.26 3.23 27.57
CA SER A 80 -7.33 4.31 27.33
C SER A 80 -7.91 5.34 26.35
N THR A 81 -7.64 6.63 26.62
CA THR A 81 -7.94 7.73 25.70
C THR A 81 -6.82 7.92 24.67
N THR A 82 -5.84 7.02 24.63
CA THR A 82 -4.73 7.01 23.65
C THR A 82 -4.45 5.57 23.23
N ALA A 83 -4.01 5.38 21.98
CA ALA A 83 -3.53 4.10 21.49
C ALA A 83 -2.43 4.29 20.43
N ASP A 84 -1.49 3.36 20.34
CA ASP A 84 -0.60 3.26 19.19
C ASP A 84 -1.35 2.49 18.10
N ASP A 85 -1.48 3.07 16.90
CA ASP A 85 -2.38 2.54 15.86
C ASP A 85 -1.66 1.59 14.89
N THR A 86 -0.41 1.87 14.56
CA THR A 86 0.28 1.22 13.44
C THR A 86 1.35 0.25 13.89
N GLU A 87 1.46 -0.86 13.15
CA GLU A 87 2.50 -1.86 13.30
C GLU A 87 3.57 -1.73 12.23
N ASP A 88 4.78 -2.13 12.56
CA ASP A 88 5.90 -2.21 11.62
C ASP A 88 5.68 -3.32 10.59
N TYR A 89 6.27 -3.15 9.37
CA TYR A 89 6.11 -4.16 8.34
C TYR A 89 7.28 -4.22 7.35
N TRP A 90 7.37 -5.37 6.66
CA TRP A 90 8.33 -5.62 5.59
C TRP A 90 7.67 -5.54 4.22
N ILE A 91 8.43 -5.00 3.25
CA ILE A 91 8.09 -4.95 1.84
C ILE A 91 9.17 -5.72 1.07
N PRO A 92 9.03 -7.03 0.86
CA PRO A 92 9.95 -7.81 0.04
C PRO A 92 9.70 -7.55 -1.46
N TYR A 93 10.76 -7.63 -2.25
CA TYR A 93 10.74 -7.53 -3.70
C TYR A 93 11.72 -8.53 -4.32
N LEU A 94 11.30 -9.15 -5.42
CA LEU A 94 12.15 -9.97 -6.29
C LEU A 94 11.77 -9.69 -7.75
N GLY A 95 12.76 -9.43 -8.59
CA GLY A 95 12.60 -9.26 -10.02
C GLY A 95 13.65 -10.02 -10.80
N VAL A 96 13.25 -10.60 -11.92
CA VAL A 96 14.13 -11.26 -12.89
C VAL A 96 13.80 -10.72 -14.28
N LYS A 97 14.80 -10.18 -14.98
CA LYS A 97 14.67 -9.62 -16.32
C LYS A 97 15.48 -10.43 -17.31
N VAL A 98 14.92 -10.65 -18.50
CA VAL A 98 15.58 -11.33 -19.64
C VAL A 98 15.32 -10.53 -20.91
N GLY A 99 16.39 -10.22 -21.65
CA GLY A 99 16.34 -9.62 -22.99
C GLY A 99 16.35 -10.69 -24.10
N PHE A 100 15.48 -10.54 -25.06
CA PHE A 100 15.36 -11.41 -26.25
C PHE A 100 15.73 -10.58 -27.49
N GLY A 101 16.95 -10.80 -27.99
CA GLY A 101 17.52 -9.95 -29.05
C GLY A 101 17.73 -8.51 -28.53
N ASP A 102 17.60 -7.53 -29.43
CA ASP A 102 17.88 -6.12 -29.13
C ASP A 102 16.62 -5.29 -28.86
N ALA A 103 15.44 -5.86 -29.07
CA ALA A 103 14.18 -5.14 -29.05
C ALA A 103 13.22 -5.54 -27.92
N ILE A 104 13.31 -6.74 -27.40
CA ILE A 104 12.35 -7.28 -26.44
C ILE A 104 13.02 -7.51 -25.09
N ASP A 105 12.43 -6.93 -24.06
CA ASP A 105 12.77 -7.21 -22.66
C ASP A 105 11.54 -7.71 -21.93
N CYS A 106 11.68 -8.80 -21.18
CA CYS A 106 10.62 -9.31 -20.29
C CYS A 106 11.13 -9.44 -18.88
N MET A 107 10.26 -9.21 -17.92
CA MET A 107 10.55 -9.44 -16.49
C MET A 107 9.43 -10.19 -15.80
N GLY A 108 9.82 -11.03 -14.84
CA GLY A 108 8.94 -11.55 -13.81
C GLY A 108 9.21 -10.85 -12.48
N ASP A 109 8.17 -10.55 -11.72
CA ASP A 109 8.31 -9.90 -10.42
C ASP A 109 7.42 -10.51 -9.35
N PHE A 110 7.93 -10.45 -8.12
CA PHE A 110 7.17 -10.65 -6.89
C PHE A 110 7.21 -9.34 -6.08
N SER A 111 6.06 -8.90 -5.61
CA SER A 111 5.90 -7.69 -4.78
C SER A 111 4.72 -7.81 -3.81
N THR A 112 4.66 -6.89 -2.84
CA THR A 112 3.53 -6.72 -1.91
C THR A 112 2.96 -5.32 -2.09
N PRO A 113 2.11 -5.10 -3.12
CA PRO A 113 1.71 -3.75 -3.51
C PRO A 113 0.86 -3.05 -2.46
N PHE A 114 -0.03 -3.77 -1.77
CA PHE A 114 -0.96 -3.19 -0.82
C PHE A 114 -0.94 -3.95 0.51
N GLY A 115 -1.32 -3.26 1.59
CA GLY A 115 -1.49 -3.84 2.90
C GLY A 115 -1.68 -2.77 3.97
N ALA A 116 -2.24 -3.18 5.11
CA ALA A 116 -2.34 -2.38 6.32
C ALA A 116 -2.14 -3.27 7.53
N HIS A 117 -1.67 -2.71 8.61
CA HIS A 117 -1.67 -3.37 9.90
C HIS A 117 -1.86 -2.31 10.98
N THR A 118 -3.04 -2.29 11.58
CA THR A 118 -3.40 -1.44 12.73
C THR A 118 -3.68 -2.34 13.92
N ASN A 119 -3.14 -1.98 15.08
CA ASN A 119 -3.28 -2.76 16.30
C ASN A 119 -3.33 -1.84 17.53
N PRO A 120 -4.40 -1.05 17.71
CA PRO A 120 -4.56 -0.23 18.90
C PRO A 120 -4.74 -1.05 20.19
N GLY A 121 -4.95 -2.35 20.07
CA GLY A 121 -5.14 -3.28 21.19
C GLY A 121 -6.55 -3.29 21.76
N ALA A 122 -6.71 -3.98 22.89
CA ALA A 122 -8.02 -4.17 23.53
C ALA A 122 -8.30 -3.17 24.68
N ASP A 123 -7.33 -2.32 25.04
CA ASP A 123 -7.43 -1.46 26.23
C ASP A 123 -7.77 0.00 25.91
N TRP A 124 -8.32 0.32 24.76
CA TRP A 124 -8.68 1.67 24.35
C TRP A 124 -10.20 1.86 24.18
N LEU A 125 -10.68 3.11 24.22
CA LEU A 125 -12.11 3.42 24.13
C LEU A 125 -12.75 3.13 22.77
N GLY A 126 -11.99 2.83 21.73
CA GLY A 126 -12.47 2.47 20.39
C GLY A 126 -12.44 0.98 20.10
N VAL A 127 -12.43 0.13 21.12
CA VAL A 127 -12.32 -1.32 20.98
C VAL A 127 -13.48 -1.95 20.20
N ASN A 128 -14.63 -1.30 20.13
CA ASN A 128 -15.77 -1.70 19.31
C ASN A 128 -15.57 -1.42 17.83
N ASP A 129 -14.74 -0.46 17.48
CA ASP A 129 -14.34 -0.21 16.08
C ASP A 129 -13.22 -1.15 15.65
N ASN A 130 -12.13 -1.20 16.43
CA ASN A 130 -10.95 -1.99 16.07
C ASN A 130 -10.15 -2.44 17.29
N ILE A 131 -9.77 -3.71 17.35
CA ILE A 131 -8.70 -4.23 18.19
C ILE A 131 -7.44 -4.44 17.34
N GLU A 132 -7.58 -5.15 16.24
CA GLU A 132 -6.51 -5.39 15.28
C GLU A 132 -7.09 -5.61 13.88
N THR A 133 -6.52 -4.95 12.89
CA THR A 133 -6.87 -5.16 11.48
C THR A 133 -5.60 -5.32 10.67
N LYS A 134 -5.55 -6.40 9.89
CA LYS A 134 -4.43 -6.68 8.99
C LYS A 134 -4.93 -7.06 7.62
N ILE A 135 -4.37 -6.42 6.60
CA ILE A 135 -4.58 -6.73 5.18
C ILE A 135 -3.22 -6.91 4.54
N SER A 136 -3.07 -7.95 3.75
CA SER A 136 -1.84 -8.26 3.01
C SER A 136 -2.17 -8.64 1.59
N THR A 137 -1.36 -8.19 0.63
CA THR A 137 -1.44 -8.66 -0.76
C THR A 137 -0.09 -9.21 -1.20
N ARG A 138 -0.12 -10.20 -2.10
CA ARG A 138 1.05 -10.71 -2.81
C ARG A 138 0.77 -10.66 -4.29
N ASN A 139 1.73 -10.15 -5.05
CA ASN A 139 1.62 -9.97 -6.49
C ASN A 139 2.72 -10.73 -7.22
N TYR A 140 2.35 -11.44 -8.27
CA TYR A 140 3.23 -12.16 -9.17
C TYR A 140 3.00 -11.63 -10.58
N GLY A 141 3.93 -10.83 -11.09
CA GLY A 141 3.82 -10.14 -12.36
C GLY A 141 4.67 -10.78 -13.46
N ALA A 142 4.20 -10.64 -14.70
CA ALA A 142 4.98 -10.86 -15.91
C ALA A 142 4.74 -9.67 -16.85
N THR A 143 5.81 -8.96 -17.20
CA THR A 143 5.74 -7.74 -18.00
C THR A 143 6.79 -7.79 -19.10
N CYS A 144 6.39 -7.55 -20.33
CA CYS A 144 7.31 -7.43 -21.45
C CYS A 144 7.25 -6.03 -22.06
N SER A 145 8.31 -5.67 -22.75
CA SER A 145 8.37 -4.44 -23.54
C SER A 145 9.00 -4.70 -24.89
N TYR A 146 8.56 -3.95 -25.88
CA TYR A 146 9.14 -3.90 -27.20
C TYR A 146 9.65 -2.47 -27.45
N ARG A 147 10.91 -2.35 -27.82
CA ARG A 147 11.55 -1.06 -28.13
C ARG A 147 11.93 -0.97 -29.60
N PHE A 148 11.83 0.22 -30.14
CA PHE A 148 12.24 0.53 -31.52
C PHE A 148 12.76 1.96 -31.58
N ASP A 149 13.65 2.19 -32.52
CA ASP A 149 14.29 3.49 -32.72
C ASP A 149 13.25 4.53 -33.17
N MET A 150 13.28 5.69 -32.54
CA MET A 150 12.40 6.81 -32.84
C MET A 150 13.14 8.15 -32.64
N GLY A 151 13.52 8.79 -33.72
CA GLY A 151 14.31 10.03 -33.67
C GLY A 151 15.67 9.81 -32.97
N PRO A 152 16.05 10.64 -32.00
CA PRO A 152 17.34 10.53 -31.30
C PRO A 152 17.33 9.46 -30.19
N GLY A 153 16.22 8.81 -29.94
CA GLY A 153 16.04 7.84 -28.86
C GLY A 153 15.27 6.60 -29.26
N GLN A 154 14.75 5.89 -28.27
CA GLN A 154 13.98 4.67 -28.43
C GLN A 154 12.63 4.82 -27.77
N LEU A 155 11.56 4.44 -28.48
CA LEU A 155 10.23 4.28 -27.92
C LEU A 155 10.06 2.84 -27.46
N ARG A 156 9.50 2.65 -26.27
CA ARG A 156 9.23 1.36 -25.67
C ARG A 156 7.74 1.22 -25.42
N LEU A 157 7.13 0.15 -25.92
CA LEU A 157 5.78 -0.26 -25.62
C LEU A 157 5.84 -1.31 -24.51
N ILE A 158 5.01 -1.16 -23.48
CA ILE A 158 5.03 -2.02 -22.29
C ILE A 158 3.67 -2.68 -22.14
N GLY A 159 3.66 -3.99 -21.87
CA GLY A 159 2.44 -4.74 -21.60
C GLY A 159 2.73 -5.91 -20.68
N GLY A 160 1.76 -6.25 -19.82
CA GLY A 160 1.91 -7.35 -18.89
C GLY A 160 0.63 -7.71 -18.16
N GLY A 161 0.69 -8.84 -17.48
CA GLY A 161 -0.36 -9.30 -16.58
C GLY A 161 0.22 -9.64 -15.20
N PHE A 162 -0.64 -9.68 -14.22
CA PHE A 162 -0.24 -10.09 -12.87
C PHE A 162 -1.37 -10.82 -12.16
N TYR A 163 -0.99 -11.74 -11.30
CA TYR A 163 -1.86 -12.46 -10.39
C TYR A 163 -1.65 -11.92 -8.98
N GLN A 164 -2.72 -11.53 -8.32
CA GLN A 164 -2.65 -10.92 -6.99
C GLN A 164 -3.57 -11.66 -6.03
N THR A 165 -3.03 -12.00 -4.85
CA THR A 165 -3.80 -12.53 -3.71
C THR A 165 -4.02 -11.43 -2.69
N VAL A 166 -5.14 -11.51 -1.98
CA VAL A 166 -5.42 -10.72 -0.78
C VAL A 166 -5.79 -11.67 0.35
N ASP A 167 -5.27 -11.41 1.52
CA ASP A 167 -5.66 -12.04 2.77
C ASP A 167 -5.68 -11.02 3.91
N GLY A 168 -6.52 -11.24 4.91
CA GLY A 168 -6.57 -10.34 6.05
C GLY A 168 -7.60 -10.75 7.09
N PHE A 169 -7.58 -10.00 8.19
CA PHE A 169 -8.54 -10.14 9.27
C PHE A 169 -8.83 -8.79 9.93
N LYS A 170 -9.99 -8.70 10.58
CA LYS A 170 -10.35 -7.64 11.52
C LYS A 170 -10.90 -8.25 12.80
N THR A 171 -10.39 -7.82 13.94
CA THR A 171 -10.85 -8.18 15.28
C THR A 171 -11.37 -6.94 15.99
N ARG A 172 -12.53 -7.04 16.63
CA ARG A 172 -13.14 -5.98 17.44
C ARG A 172 -13.99 -6.55 18.55
N LEU A 173 -14.32 -5.73 19.54
CA LEU A 173 -15.33 -6.08 20.51
C LEU A 173 -16.72 -5.97 19.89
N VAL A 174 -17.60 -6.90 20.23
CA VAL A 174 -18.99 -6.96 19.78
C VAL A 174 -19.89 -7.02 21.00
N ALA A 175 -20.75 -6.00 21.15
CA ALA A 175 -21.80 -5.95 22.17
C ALA A 175 -23.16 -6.18 21.48
N PRO A 176 -23.77 -7.39 21.61
CA PRO A 176 -24.97 -7.74 20.85
C PRO A 176 -26.25 -7.16 21.45
N ILE A 177 -26.16 -6.54 22.62
CA ILE A 177 -27.25 -5.84 23.33
C ILE A 177 -26.75 -4.48 23.83
N THR A 178 -27.65 -3.58 24.11
CA THR A 178 -27.35 -2.21 24.54
C THR A 178 -27.51 -1.99 26.05
N GLY A 179 -26.87 -0.92 26.54
CA GLY A 179 -26.96 -0.49 27.95
C GLY A 179 -26.00 -1.25 28.87
N ALA A 180 -26.23 -1.22 30.18
CA ALA A 180 -25.36 -1.83 31.17
C ALA A 180 -25.16 -3.35 31.00
N ALA A 181 -26.11 -4.05 30.38
CA ALA A 181 -25.98 -5.46 30.06
C ALA A 181 -24.94 -5.73 28.94
N ALA A 182 -24.59 -4.77 28.12
CA ALA A 182 -23.57 -4.91 27.09
C ALA A 182 -22.19 -5.28 27.69
N LEU A 183 -21.87 -4.79 28.86
CA LEU A 183 -20.64 -5.13 29.59
C LEU A 183 -20.53 -6.57 30.08
N VAL A 184 -21.64 -7.27 30.16
CA VAL A 184 -21.72 -8.68 30.67
C VAL A 184 -21.78 -9.67 29.50
N TYR A 185 -22.31 -9.21 28.37
CA TYR A 185 -22.59 -10.06 27.21
C TYR A 185 -21.81 -9.67 25.96
N ASP A 186 -20.75 -8.92 26.11
CA ASP A 186 -19.79 -8.64 25.03
C ASP A 186 -18.85 -9.83 24.79
N GLY A 187 -18.11 -9.74 23.72
CA GLY A 187 -17.07 -10.70 23.34
C GLY A 187 -16.37 -10.28 22.08
N THR A 188 -15.22 -10.88 21.84
CA THR A 188 -14.43 -10.58 20.64
C THR A 188 -15.07 -11.22 19.41
N GLY A 189 -15.23 -10.42 18.36
CA GLY A 189 -15.61 -10.89 17.04
C GLY A 189 -14.42 -10.78 16.07
N ARG A 190 -14.24 -11.80 15.23
CA ARG A 190 -13.17 -11.83 14.23
C ARG A 190 -13.71 -12.12 12.83
N LEU A 191 -13.36 -11.28 11.88
CA LEU A 191 -13.53 -11.50 10.45
C LEU A 191 -12.18 -11.96 9.87
N ASP A 192 -12.14 -13.12 9.21
CA ASP A 192 -11.06 -13.51 8.31
C ASP A 192 -11.55 -13.46 6.87
N LEU A 193 -10.66 -13.13 5.93
CA LEU A 193 -10.99 -12.99 4.50
C LEU A 193 -9.81 -13.37 3.61
N ALA A 194 -10.11 -13.91 2.42
CA ALA A 194 -9.11 -14.16 1.37
C ALA A 194 -9.78 -14.23 -0.01
N ASP A 195 -9.04 -13.81 -1.03
CA ASP A 195 -9.37 -13.96 -2.44
C ASP A 195 -8.12 -13.81 -3.32
N GLN A 196 -8.30 -14.04 -4.61
CA GLN A 196 -7.25 -13.90 -5.62
C GLN A 196 -7.85 -13.49 -6.96
N ALA A 197 -7.16 -12.66 -7.71
CA ALA A 197 -7.63 -12.22 -9.01
C ALA A 197 -6.47 -11.80 -9.92
N MET A 198 -6.81 -11.55 -11.19
CA MET A 198 -5.86 -11.13 -12.21
C MET A 198 -6.01 -9.63 -12.49
N GLY A 199 -4.88 -9.00 -12.76
CA GLY A 199 -4.80 -7.66 -13.30
C GLY A 199 -3.89 -7.60 -14.52
N TRP A 200 -3.84 -6.43 -15.16
CA TRP A 200 -2.98 -6.18 -16.30
C TRP A 200 -2.36 -4.79 -16.21
N ARG A 201 -1.29 -4.59 -16.96
CA ARG A 201 -0.64 -3.28 -17.11
C ARG A 201 -0.33 -2.97 -18.56
N ALA A 202 -0.35 -1.70 -18.89
CA ALA A 202 0.10 -1.19 -20.18
C ALA A 202 0.84 0.13 -19.98
N GLY A 203 1.80 0.40 -20.84
CA GLY A 203 2.57 1.64 -20.73
C GLY A 203 3.38 1.94 -21.98
N ILE A 204 3.94 3.13 -21.96
CA ILE A 204 4.89 3.61 -22.95
C ILE A 204 6.07 4.25 -22.24
N ALA A 205 7.26 4.16 -22.84
CA ALA A 205 8.41 4.92 -22.39
C ALA A 205 9.22 5.43 -23.58
N TYR A 206 9.89 6.57 -23.39
CA TYR A 206 10.82 7.10 -24.34
C TYR A 206 12.15 7.33 -23.66
N GLU A 207 13.22 6.82 -24.27
CA GLU A 207 14.57 6.83 -23.70
C GLU A 207 15.56 7.48 -24.68
N ILE A 208 16.41 8.36 -24.16
CA ILE A 208 17.57 8.91 -24.90
C ILE A 208 18.80 8.62 -24.04
N GLU A 209 19.57 7.62 -24.45
CA GLU A 209 20.71 7.12 -23.66
C GLU A 209 21.78 8.19 -23.47
N GLU A 210 22.03 9.03 -24.49
CA GLU A 210 23.03 10.10 -24.45
C GLU A 210 22.81 11.09 -23.30
N TYR A 211 21.56 11.34 -22.92
CA TYR A 211 21.21 12.30 -21.86
C TYR A 211 20.75 11.61 -20.57
N ALA A 212 20.86 10.28 -20.49
CA ALA A 212 20.23 9.48 -19.42
C ALA A 212 18.74 9.84 -19.24
N PHE A 213 18.10 10.31 -20.32
CA PHE A 213 16.70 10.71 -20.30
C PHE A 213 15.80 9.49 -20.41
N ARG A 214 14.80 9.42 -19.55
CA ARG A 214 13.67 8.50 -19.66
C ARG A 214 12.41 9.18 -19.18
N ALA A 215 11.36 9.08 -19.99
CA ALA A 215 10.00 9.37 -19.61
C ALA A 215 9.19 8.10 -19.76
N SER A 216 8.46 7.70 -18.74
CA SER A 216 7.60 6.50 -18.78
C SER A 216 6.23 6.79 -18.18
N LEU A 217 5.19 6.33 -18.86
CA LEU A 217 3.80 6.40 -18.40
C LEU A 217 3.24 4.99 -18.35
N VAL A 218 2.83 4.56 -17.17
CA VAL A 218 2.34 3.18 -16.94
C VAL A 218 0.99 3.23 -16.23
N TYR A 219 0.04 2.48 -16.77
CA TYR A 219 -1.26 2.19 -16.14
C TYR A 219 -1.25 0.76 -15.60
N ASN A 220 -1.66 0.57 -14.36
CA ASN A 220 -1.97 -0.72 -13.77
C ASN A 220 -3.47 -0.80 -13.53
N SER A 221 -4.11 -1.87 -14.02
CA SER A 221 -5.55 -2.06 -13.87
C SER A 221 -5.92 -2.34 -12.42
N LYS A 222 -7.16 -2.05 -12.08
CA LYS A 222 -7.76 -2.56 -10.85
C LYS A 222 -7.79 -4.09 -10.85
N VAL A 223 -7.77 -4.67 -9.64
CA VAL A 223 -7.94 -6.10 -9.41
C VAL A 223 -9.28 -6.31 -8.71
N LYS A 224 -10.17 -7.08 -9.33
CA LYS A 224 -11.51 -7.35 -8.80
C LYS A 224 -11.54 -8.65 -8.03
N TYR A 225 -11.77 -8.56 -6.76
CA TYR A 225 -12.00 -9.68 -5.85
C TYR A 225 -13.51 -9.91 -5.74
N ASP A 226 -14.07 -10.67 -6.68
CA ASP A 226 -15.52 -10.88 -6.79
C ASP A 226 -16.02 -12.02 -5.89
N ASP A 227 -15.13 -12.84 -5.36
CA ASP A 227 -15.46 -13.95 -4.46
C ASP A 227 -14.63 -13.90 -3.17
N LEU A 228 -14.54 -12.70 -2.59
CA LEU A 228 -13.86 -12.49 -1.32
C LEU A 228 -14.60 -13.30 -0.23
N THR A 229 -14.02 -14.41 0.19
CA THR A 229 -14.62 -15.36 1.12
C THR A 229 -13.88 -15.39 2.44
N GLY A 230 -14.59 -15.80 3.50
CA GLY A 230 -13.99 -15.94 4.81
C GLY A 230 -14.98 -16.40 5.86
N THR A 231 -14.69 -16.06 7.10
CA THR A 231 -15.52 -16.41 8.26
C THR A 231 -15.67 -15.22 9.19
N VAL A 232 -16.84 -15.09 9.79
CA VAL A 232 -17.05 -14.26 10.99
C VAL A 232 -17.16 -15.21 12.17
N ASP A 233 -16.21 -15.12 13.09
CA ASP A 233 -16.17 -15.88 14.32
C ASP A 233 -16.75 -15.01 15.46
N LEU A 234 -17.86 -15.43 16.03
CA LEU A 234 -18.51 -14.84 17.19
C LEU A 234 -18.65 -15.87 18.34
N THR A 235 -17.76 -16.86 18.40
CA THR A 235 -17.81 -17.92 19.43
C THR A 235 -17.61 -17.38 20.85
N GLU A 236 -16.88 -16.28 20.98
CA GLU A 236 -16.67 -15.57 22.25
C GLU A 236 -17.84 -14.65 22.64
N VAL A 237 -18.79 -14.38 21.73
CA VAL A 237 -19.94 -13.53 22.01
C VAL A 237 -21.09 -14.41 22.52
N PRO A 238 -21.55 -14.24 23.78
CA PRO A 238 -22.51 -15.15 24.40
C PRO A 238 -23.86 -15.16 23.67
N LYS A 239 -24.33 -16.36 23.27
CA LYS A 239 -25.65 -16.51 22.64
C LYS A 239 -26.80 -16.09 23.55
N ALA A 240 -26.59 -16.16 24.88
CA ALA A 240 -27.57 -15.74 25.88
C ALA A 240 -27.91 -14.23 25.77
N ALA A 241 -27.02 -13.42 25.23
CA ALA A 241 -27.23 -11.99 25.00
C ALA A 241 -28.44 -11.72 24.09
N ASN A 242 -28.56 -12.50 23.01
CA ASN A 242 -29.68 -12.41 22.07
C ASN A 242 -29.94 -13.81 21.47
N PRO A 243 -30.74 -14.67 22.15
CA PRO A 243 -30.98 -16.02 21.67
C PRO A 243 -31.65 -16.13 20.30
N ALA A 244 -32.31 -15.06 19.85
CA ALA A 244 -32.93 -14.99 18.53
C ALA A 244 -31.92 -14.73 17.40
N ASN A 245 -30.73 -14.21 17.71
CA ASN A 245 -29.68 -14.01 16.71
C ASN A 245 -28.95 -15.34 16.44
N PRO A 246 -29.07 -15.93 15.23
CA PRO A 246 -28.46 -17.22 14.92
C PRO A 246 -26.94 -17.20 14.81
N TYR A 247 -26.34 -16.03 14.73
CA TYR A 247 -24.91 -15.85 14.47
C TYR A 247 -24.04 -15.75 15.72
N LEU A 248 -24.66 -15.54 16.91
CA LEU A 248 -23.93 -15.49 18.18
C LEU A 248 -23.49 -16.87 18.64
N GLY A 249 -22.27 -16.97 19.20
CA GLY A 249 -21.68 -18.20 19.70
C GLY A 249 -21.26 -19.20 18.62
N VAL A 250 -21.16 -18.76 17.36
CA VAL A 250 -20.82 -19.64 16.23
C VAL A 250 -19.83 -18.96 15.24
N VAL A 251 -19.19 -19.81 14.44
CA VAL A 251 -18.42 -19.35 13.25
C VAL A 251 -19.33 -19.39 12.03
N THR A 252 -19.48 -18.28 11.35
CA THR A 252 -20.35 -18.14 10.18
C THR A 252 -19.51 -17.90 8.92
N PRO A 253 -19.57 -18.75 7.88
CA PRO A 253 -18.98 -18.48 6.58
C PRO A 253 -19.62 -17.24 5.94
N VAL A 254 -18.79 -16.35 5.43
CA VAL A 254 -19.22 -15.10 4.79
C VAL A 254 -18.63 -14.94 3.40
N TYR A 255 -19.22 -14.01 2.64
CA TYR A 255 -18.71 -13.57 1.34
C TYR A 255 -18.86 -12.06 1.20
N GLY A 256 -18.05 -11.47 0.36
CA GLY A 256 -18.08 -10.06 -0.02
C GLY A 256 -17.45 -9.84 -1.39
N SER A 257 -17.24 -8.60 -1.75
CA SER A 257 -16.46 -8.21 -2.93
C SER A 257 -15.70 -6.92 -2.67
N ALA A 258 -14.52 -6.80 -3.25
CA ALA A 258 -13.69 -5.61 -3.16
C ALA A 258 -12.91 -5.39 -4.46
N GLU A 259 -12.43 -4.18 -4.68
CA GLU A 259 -11.52 -3.87 -5.79
C GLU A 259 -10.22 -3.28 -5.24
N ALA A 260 -9.05 -3.83 -5.60
CA ALA A 260 -7.80 -3.10 -5.44
C ALA A 260 -7.74 -2.00 -6.53
N PRO A 261 -7.25 -0.81 -6.19
CA PRO A 261 -7.30 0.35 -7.07
C PRO A 261 -6.45 0.19 -8.32
N ASP A 262 -6.89 0.79 -9.41
CA ASP A 262 -6.06 1.08 -10.57
C ASP A 262 -5.19 2.32 -10.32
N SER A 263 -4.12 2.46 -11.10
CA SER A 263 -3.19 3.58 -10.97
C SER A 263 -2.57 3.98 -12.30
N VAL A 264 -2.20 5.25 -12.40
CA VAL A 264 -1.38 5.81 -13.48
C VAL A 264 -0.16 6.46 -12.88
N GLU A 265 1.01 6.11 -13.39
CA GLU A 265 2.27 6.70 -12.93
C GLU A 265 3.08 7.24 -14.12
N LEU A 266 3.45 8.50 -14.03
CA LEU A 266 4.43 9.16 -14.89
C LEU A 266 5.75 9.25 -14.13
N LYS A 267 6.81 8.64 -14.66
CA LYS A 267 8.18 8.80 -14.17
C LYS A 267 9.02 9.53 -15.19
N LEU A 268 9.84 10.47 -14.73
CA LEU A 268 10.77 11.26 -15.52
C LEU A 268 12.15 11.21 -14.89
N GLN A 269 13.18 11.10 -15.72
CA GLN A 269 14.56 11.29 -15.31
C GLN A 269 15.38 11.92 -16.44
N SER A 270 16.42 12.65 -16.09
CA SER A 270 17.39 13.22 -17.04
C SER A 270 18.72 13.51 -16.37
N GLY A 271 19.81 13.28 -17.11
CA GLY A 271 21.11 13.84 -16.76
C GLY A 271 21.05 15.36 -16.90
N ILE A 272 21.44 16.08 -15.85
CA ILE A 272 21.39 17.56 -15.78
C ILE A 272 22.78 18.20 -15.80
N ALA A 273 23.79 17.45 -15.45
CA ALA A 273 25.21 17.81 -15.52
C ALA A 273 26.05 16.51 -15.55
N PRO A 274 27.36 16.56 -15.82
CA PRO A 274 28.23 15.40 -15.67
C PRO A 274 28.07 14.78 -14.28
N ASP A 275 27.78 13.47 -14.25
CA ASP A 275 27.58 12.68 -13.03
C ASP A 275 26.36 13.08 -12.16
N TRP A 276 25.47 13.96 -12.64
CA TRP A 276 24.25 14.36 -11.97
C TRP A 276 23.00 13.94 -12.75
N LEU A 277 22.06 13.34 -12.04
CA LEU A 277 20.74 12.94 -12.53
C LEU A 277 19.65 13.66 -11.71
N ALA A 278 18.66 14.24 -12.37
CA ALA A 278 17.39 14.61 -11.75
C ALA A 278 16.34 13.59 -12.12
N PHE A 279 15.43 13.30 -11.17
CA PHE A 279 14.32 12.37 -11.39
C PHE A 279 13.07 12.81 -10.61
N GLY A 280 11.92 12.33 -11.04
CA GLY A 280 10.67 12.57 -10.36
C GLY A 280 9.55 11.70 -10.88
N SER A 281 8.47 11.62 -10.12
CA SER A 281 7.26 10.92 -10.53
C SER A 281 6.00 11.62 -10.05
N VAL A 282 4.92 11.39 -10.77
CA VAL A 282 3.55 11.72 -10.37
C VAL A 282 2.71 10.47 -10.56
N LYS A 283 2.08 10.02 -9.49
CA LYS A 283 1.21 8.84 -9.49
C LYS A 283 -0.17 9.23 -8.97
N TRP A 284 -1.18 8.82 -9.71
CA TRP A 284 -2.56 8.81 -9.25
C TRP A 284 -3.01 7.38 -8.96
N THR A 285 -3.73 7.18 -7.87
CA THR A 285 -4.29 5.89 -7.46
C THR A 285 -5.75 6.08 -7.10
N ASN A 286 -6.62 5.30 -7.72
CA ASN A 286 -8.08 5.34 -7.57
C ASN A 286 -8.52 4.68 -6.25
N TRP A 287 -8.10 5.25 -5.11
CA TRP A 287 -8.49 4.74 -3.80
C TRP A 287 -9.97 4.88 -3.50
N SER A 288 -10.70 5.73 -4.23
CA SER A 288 -12.14 5.94 -4.07
C SER A 288 -12.99 4.69 -4.39
N VAL A 289 -12.42 3.63 -4.96
CA VAL A 289 -13.08 2.33 -5.10
C VAL A 289 -13.26 1.62 -3.75
N LEU A 290 -12.47 1.98 -2.74
CA LEU A 290 -12.54 1.41 -1.39
C LEU A 290 -13.36 2.29 -0.45
N GLN A 291 -14.66 1.99 -0.37
CA GLN A 291 -15.60 2.68 0.51
C GLN A 291 -15.93 1.79 1.71
N SER A 292 -17.06 1.13 1.72
CA SER A 292 -17.46 0.14 2.73
C SER A 292 -17.61 -1.22 2.07
N ILE A 293 -16.90 -2.22 2.55
CA ILE A 293 -16.90 -3.59 2.04
C ILE A 293 -17.78 -4.41 2.97
N ALA A 294 -18.97 -4.80 2.48
CA ALA A 294 -19.94 -5.60 3.23
C ALA A 294 -19.59 -7.08 3.19
N PHE A 295 -19.71 -7.77 4.33
CA PHE A 295 -19.56 -9.20 4.45
C PHE A 295 -20.87 -9.83 4.92
N CYS A 296 -21.47 -10.67 4.06
CA CYS A 296 -22.77 -11.27 4.26
C CYS A 296 -22.66 -12.79 4.48
N PRO A 297 -23.62 -13.42 5.18
CA PRO A 297 -23.62 -14.87 5.37
C PRO A 297 -23.60 -15.59 4.02
N LYS A 298 -22.71 -16.55 3.84
CA LYS A 298 -22.59 -17.32 2.59
C LYS A 298 -23.88 -18.04 2.22
N ALA A 299 -24.70 -18.42 3.21
CA ALA A 299 -26.00 -19.04 3.02
C ALA A 299 -27.03 -18.15 2.29
N THR A 300 -26.82 -16.81 2.27
CA THR A 300 -27.70 -15.85 1.60
C THR A 300 -27.24 -15.53 0.17
N LYS A 301 -26.09 -16.05 -0.27
CA LYS A 301 -25.51 -15.77 -1.60
C LYS A 301 -26.47 -16.21 -2.71
N GLY A 302 -26.79 -15.28 -3.62
CA GLY A 302 -27.73 -15.52 -4.72
C GLY A 302 -29.23 -15.39 -4.34
N VAL A 303 -29.54 -15.21 -3.07
CA VAL A 303 -30.92 -15.00 -2.58
C VAL A 303 -31.16 -13.57 -2.14
N VAL A 304 -30.20 -13.00 -1.41
CA VAL A 304 -30.23 -11.62 -0.93
C VAL A 304 -28.96 -10.92 -1.41
N ALA A 305 -29.10 -9.70 -1.95
CA ALA A 305 -27.93 -8.88 -2.31
C ALA A 305 -27.12 -8.55 -1.06
N CYS A 306 -25.81 -8.76 -1.14
CA CYS A 306 -24.91 -8.36 -0.05
C CYS A 306 -24.78 -6.84 -0.04
N SER A 307 -25.19 -6.23 1.06
CA SER A 307 -25.22 -4.77 1.22
C SER A 307 -25.18 -4.40 2.69
N ALA A 308 -25.05 -3.13 2.98
CA ALA A 308 -25.07 -2.60 4.34
C ALA A 308 -26.34 -2.95 5.17
N SER A 309 -27.43 -3.41 4.54
CA SER A 309 -28.63 -3.85 5.24
C SER A 309 -28.71 -5.36 5.51
N SER A 310 -27.84 -6.16 4.86
CA SER A 310 -27.82 -7.63 4.96
C SER A 310 -26.47 -8.17 5.47
N GLN A 311 -25.50 -7.28 5.73
CA GLN A 311 -24.17 -7.66 6.21
C GLN A 311 -24.17 -8.13 7.66
N LEU A 312 -23.26 -9.03 8.00
CA LEU A 312 -22.88 -9.34 9.38
C LEU A 312 -21.87 -8.34 9.92
N THR A 313 -20.95 -7.92 9.07
CA THR A 313 -19.91 -6.94 9.40
C THR A 313 -19.44 -6.26 8.14
N SER A 314 -18.66 -5.19 8.29
CA SER A 314 -18.03 -4.47 7.19
C SER A 314 -16.57 -4.10 7.50
N LEU A 315 -15.82 -3.81 6.45
CA LEU A 315 -14.57 -3.09 6.51
C LEU A 315 -14.80 -1.72 5.87
N ASP A 316 -14.80 -0.69 6.71
CA ASP A 316 -15.13 0.67 6.33
C ASP A 316 -13.85 1.49 6.15
N LEU A 317 -13.64 2.08 4.97
CA LEU A 317 -12.42 2.79 4.60
C LEU A 317 -12.72 4.22 4.16
N PHE A 318 -13.74 4.44 3.34
CA PHE A 318 -14.20 5.75 2.84
C PHE A 318 -13.08 6.61 2.24
N TYR A 319 -12.23 5.99 1.42
CA TYR A 319 -11.08 6.66 0.84
C TYR A 319 -11.47 7.59 -0.31
N ARG A 320 -10.71 8.67 -0.45
CA ARG A 320 -10.63 9.49 -1.67
C ARG A 320 -9.41 9.09 -2.48
N ASP A 321 -9.36 9.52 -3.75
CA ASP A 321 -8.21 9.28 -4.61
C ASP A 321 -6.91 9.80 -4.01
N GLY A 322 -5.87 9.01 -4.15
CA GLY A 322 -4.52 9.32 -3.73
C GLY A 322 -3.69 9.94 -4.85
N TRP A 323 -2.76 10.79 -4.47
CA TRP A 323 -1.72 11.34 -5.33
C TRP A 323 -0.38 11.22 -4.63
N THR A 324 0.62 10.71 -5.34
CA THR A 324 2.00 10.69 -4.88
C THR A 324 2.86 11.50 -5.85
N ILE A 325 3.58 12.48 -5.33
CA ILE A 325 4.52 13.29 -6.10
C ILE A 325 5.89 13.15 -5.48
N SER A 326 6.88 12.72 -6.26
CA SER A 326 8.25 12.63 -5.81
C SER A 326 9.21 13.36 -6.73
N GLY A 327 10.31 13.85 -6.16
CA GLY A 327 11.40 14.46 -6.90
C GLY A 327 12.71 14.27 -6.18
N GLY A 328 13.79 14.16 -6.94
CA GLY A 328 15.10 13.94 -6.35
C GLY A 328 16.25 14.17 -7.31
N VAL A 329 17.44 14.06 -6.73
CA VAL A 329 18.70 14.18 -7.47
C VAL A 329 19.62 13.03 -7.07
N GLY A 330 20.39 12.54 -8.05
CA GLY A 330 21.41 11.54 -7.85
C GLY A 330 22.76 12.05 -8.33
N HIS A 331 23.82 11.59 -7.69
CA HIS A 331 25.20 11.92 -8.05
C HIS A 331 26.09 10.68 -8.03
N LYS A 332 26.87 10.52 -9.09
CA LYS A 332 27.91 9.50 -9.20
C LYS A 332 29.22 10.06 -8.64
N PHE A 333 29.65 9.59 -7.48
CA PHE A 333 30.88 10.05 -6.84
C PHE A 333 32.13 9.49 -7.52
N ASN A 334 32.05 8.24 -7.98
CA ASN A 334 33.09 7.54 -8.74
C ASN A 334 32.49 6.29 -9.43
N GLU A 335 33.32 5.43 -10.02
CA GLU A 335 32.87 4.24 -10.74
C GLU A 335 32.15 3.21 -9.86
N GLN A 336 32.38 3.24 -8.55
CA GLN A 336 31.80 2.26 -7.61
C GLN A 336 30.69 2.85 -6.75
N TRP A 337 30.69 4.14 -6.47
CA TRP A 337 29.79 4.77 -5.53
C TRP A 337 28.90 5.83 -6.18
N ALA A 338 27.62 5.74 -5.91
CA ALA A 338 26.66 6.78 -6.23
C ALA A 338 25.69 6.98 -5.06
N GLY A 339 25.05 8.14 -5.01
CA GLY A 339 24.07 8.46 -3.99
C GLY A 339 22.90 9.24 -4.55
N ALA A 340 21.78 9.25 -3.83
CA ALA A 340 20.61 10.01 -4.20
C ALA A 340 19.90 10.57 -2.97
N LEU A 341 19.22 11.70 -3.18
CA LEU A 341 18.28 12.32 -2.25
C LEU A 341 16.95 12.51 -2.95
N SER A 342 15.86 12.30 -2.24
CA SER A 342 14.50 12.49 -2.75
C SER A 342 13.57 13.08 -1.70
N LEU A 343 12.58 13.84 -2.16
CA LEU A 343 11.45 14.30 -1.37
C LEU A 343 10.18 13.77 -2.01
N THR A 344 9.30 13.19 -1.20
CA THR A 344 8.01 12.66 -1.64
C THR A 344 6.89 13.29 -0.81
N TRP A 345 5.86 13.75 -1.47
CA TRP A 345 4.58 14.08 -0.88
C TRP A 345 3.54 13.06 -1.33
N ASP A 346 2.81 12.57 -0.36
CA ASP A 346 1.75 11.61 -0.53
C ASP A 346 0.46 12.18 0.04
N ARG A 347 -0.55 12.32 -0.81
CA ARG A 347 -1.86 12.78 -0.38
C ARG A 347 -2.58 11.69 0.38
N GLY A 348 -2.93 11.95 1.63
CA GLY A 348 -3.74 11.07 2.45
C GLY A 348 -5.12 10.80 1.85
N THR A 349 -5.62 9.61 2.07
CA THR A 349 -6.91 9.13 1.55
C THR A 349 -8.07 9.39 2.49
N SER A 350 -7.83 9.71 3.76
CA SER A 350 -8.87 10.01 4.74
C SER A 350 -9.68 11.25 4.37
N GLN A 351 -10.97 11.20 4.66
CA GLN A 351 -11.95 12.27 4.50
C GLN A 351 -12.67 12.59 5.83
N GLY A 352 -11.93 12.48 6.96
CA GLY A 352 -12.49 12.65 8.31
C GLY A 352 -12.91 11.33 8.96
N TYR A 353 -12.58 10.20 8.32
CA TYR A 353 -12.68 8.84 8.82
C TYR A 353 -11.37 8.11 8.59
N GLY A 354 -10.81 7.48 9.64
CA GLY A 354 -9.49 6.85 9.60
C GLY A 354 -8.32 7.83 9.74
N ALA A 355 -7.11 7.30 9.81
CA ALA A 355 -5.90 8.03 10.14
C ALA A 355 -4.91 8.26 8.97
N GLN A 356 -5.34 8.01 7.71
CA GLN A 356 -4.51 8.10 6.51
C GLN A 356 -4.47 9.55 5.98
N THR A 357 -3.67 10.40 6.61
CA THR A 357 -3.44 11.79 6.23
C THR A 357 -2.23 11.96 5.34
N ASP A 358 -1.97 13.19 4.88
CA ASP A 358 -0.84 13.50 4.02
C ASP A 358 0.48 13.11 4.69
N THR A 359 1.40 12.57 3.89
CA THR A 359 2.73 12.18 4.36
C THR A 359 3.82 12.85 3.54
N TRP A 360 4.81 13.42 4.21
CA TRP A 360 6.02 13.96 3.60
C TRP A 360 7.21 13.10 3.98
N THR A 361 7.98 12.65 3.01
CA THR A 361 9.11 11.74 3.24
C THR A 361 10.37 12.25 2.55
N LEU A 362 11.44 12.40 3.33
CA LEU A 362 12.80 12.65 2.84
C LEU A 362 13.54 11.31 2.78
N GLY A 363 14.02 10.94 1.60
CA GLY A 363 14.79 9.74 1.36
C GLY A 363 16.24 10.03 1.00
N ALA A 364 17.14 9.18 1.45
CA ALA A 364 18.56 9.18 1.06
C ALA A 364 19.01 7.76 0.81
N GLY A 365 19.82 7.55 -0.22
CA GLY A 365 20.34 6.24 -0.53
C GLY A 365 21.72 6.29 -1.16
N VAL A 366 22.43 5.17 -1.05
CA VAL A 366 23.72 4.95 -1.70
C VAL A 366 23.68 3.63 -2.46
N SER A 367 24.39 3.58 -3.58
CA SER A 367 24.68 2.34 -4.28
C SER A 367 26.18 2.10 -4.32
N TYR A 368 26.55 0.85 -4.18
CA TYR A 368 27.91 0.35 -4.25
C TYR A 368 28.02 -0.74 -5.31
N THR A 369 28.85 -0.54 -6.30
CA THR A 369 29.11 -1.45 -7.42
C THR A 369 30.56 -1.95 -7.34
N PRO A 370 30.83 -3.00 -6.53
CA PRO A 370 32.18 -3.53 -6.35
C PRO A 370 32.79 -4.08 -7.64
N VAL A 371 31.93 -4.63 -8.51
CA VAL A 371 32.25 -5.15 -9.85
C VAL A 371 31.11 -4.79 -10.78
N GLU A 372 31.33 -4.72 -12.09
CA GLU A 372 30.35 -4.28 -13.09
C GLU A 372 29.01 -5.02 -13.02
N ASN A 373 29.02 -6.26 -12.57
CA ASN A 373 27.87 -7.15 -12.57
C ASN A 373 27.07 -7.14 -11.28
N VAL A 374 27.56 -6.51 -10.21
CA VAL A 374 26.91 -6.54 -8.89
C VAL A 374 26.74 -5.12 -8.38
N GLU A 375 25.51 -4.77 -8.05
CA GLU A 375 25.16 -3.50 -7.42
C GLU A 375 24.40 -3.76 -6.13
N TRP A 376 24.93 -3.24 -5.02
CA TRP A 376 24.26 -3.23 -3.73
C TRP A 376 23.75 -1.83 -3.42
N ARG A 377 22.53 -1.74 -2.94
CA ARG A 377 21.87 -0.47 -2.56
C ARG A 377 21.46 -0.53 -1.10
N LEU A 378 21.67 0.60 -0.42
CA LEU A 378 21.19 0.85 0.93
C LEU A 378 20.51 2.22 0.93
N ALA A 379 19.29 2.29 1.45
CA ALA A 379 18.56 3.55 1.56
C ALA A 379 17.83 3.66 2.90
N GLY A 380 17.64 4.90 3.35
CA GLY A 380 16.82 5.24 4.51
C GLY A 380 15.85 6.35 4.17
N ALA A 381 14.74 6.40 4.87
CA ALA A 381 13.76 7.46 4.75
C ALA A 381 13.25 7.89 6.13
N LEU A 382 12.97 9.18 6.25
CA LEU A 382 12.29 9.78 7.41
C LEU A 382 11.12 10.60 6.88
N GLY A 383 9.96 10.42 7.48
CA GLY A 383 8.74 11.10 7.09
C GLY A 383 7.94 11.62 8.27
N ILE A 384 7.01 12.50 7.93
CA ILE A 384 6.00 13.04 8.83
C ILE A 384 4.63 12.73 8.23
N MET A 385 3.83 12.00 8.96
CA MET A 385 2.40 11.80 8.71
C MET A 385 1.66 12.94 9.40
N THR A 386 0.95 13.78 8.66
CA THR A 386 0.31 14.99 9.23
C THR A 386 -0.81 14.64 10.20
N GLY A 387 -1.08 15.55 11.13
CA GLY A 387 -2.15 15.43 12.11
C GLY A 387 -3.55 15.52 11.49
N GLY A 388 -4.56 15.12 12.26
CA GLY A 388 -5.95 15.13 11.84
C GLY A 388 -6.88 14.59 12.93
N GLU A 389 -8.09 14.29 12.51
CA GLU A 389 -9.14 13.72 13.35
C GLU A 389 -9.97 12.68 12.59
N SER A 390 -10.54 11.75 13.31
CA SER A 390 -11.48 10.75 12.81
C SER A 390 -12.75 10.79 13.66
N GLY A 391 -13.88 10.69 12.99
CA GLY A 391 -15.20 10.66 13.61
C GLY A 391 -16.27 10.19 12.64
N THR A 392 -17.47 10.68 12.81
CA THR A 392 -18.61 10.27 11.98
C THR A 392 -18.45 10.69 10.52
N TYR A 393 -18.79 9.76 9.62
CA TYR A 393 -18.80 9.98 8.17
C TYR A 393 -20.16 9.54 7.57
N VAL A 394 -20.72 10.35 6.69
CA VAL A 394 -21.99 10.04 6.04
C VAL A 394 -21.75 9.56 4.61
N TYR A 395 -22.11 8.31 4.34
CA TYR A 395 -21.99 7.71 3.01
C TYR A 395 -23.33 7.08 2.58
N ASN A 396 -23.81 7.44 1.40
CA ASN A 396 -25.09 6.96 0.85
C ASN A 396 -26.28 7.09 1.84
N GLY A 397 -26.31 8.20 2.60
CA GLY A 397 -27.37 8.49 3.57
C GLY A 397 -27.30 7.70 4.88
N ARG A 398 -26.22 6.95 5.12
CA ARG A 398 -25.94 6.25 6.37
C ARG A 398 -24.78 6.92 7.08
N THR A 399 -24.83 6.94 8.39
CA THR A 399 -23.74 7.39 9.26
C THR A 399 -22.87 6.20 9.65
N TYR A 400 -21.57 6.39 9.57
CA TYR A 400 -20.51 5.44 9.97
C TYR A 400 -19.57 6.13 10.95
N GLY A 401 -18.74 5.37 11.67
CA GLY A 401 -17.79 5.92 12.63
C GLY A 401 -18.45 6.60 13.81
N ASN A 402 -19.64 6.10 14.21
CA ASN A 402 -20.36 6.60 15.37
C ASN A 402 -19.94 5.92 16.67
N ASP A 403 -19.08 4.88 16.62
CA ASP A 403 -18.64 4.14 17.80
C ASP A 403 -17.50 4.88 18.51
N VAL A 404 -16.61 5.55 17.75
CA VAL A 404 -15.43 6.21 18.29
C VAL A 404 -15.06 7.47 17.54
N SER A 405 -14.55 8.47 18.26
CA SER A 405 -13.85 9.62 17.67
C SER A 405 -12.50 9.82 18.33
N TYR A 406 -11.52 10.28 17.57
CA TYR A 406 -10.16 10.52 18.04
C TYR A 406 -9.45 11.57 17.20
N SER A 407 -8.38 12.12 17.75
CA SER A 407 -7.44 12.98 17.02
C SER A 407 -6.04 12.34 17.01
N PHE A 408 -5.18 12.83 16.15
CA PHE A 408 -3.77 12.43 16.09
C PHE A 408 -2.93 13.63 15.63
N GLY A 409 -1.68 13.69 16.11
CA GLY A 409 -0.74 14.75 15.76
C GLY A 409 0.05 14.44 14.50
N ASP A 410 1.06 15.27 14.29
CA ASP A 410 2.11 14.94 13.32
C ASP A 410 2.97 13.83 13.92
N ASP A 411 2.98 12.69 13.24
CA ASP A 411 3.64 11.49 13.73
C ASP A 411 4.76 11.06 12.76
N LEU A 412 5.76 10.37 13.28
CA LEU A 412 6.94 9.99 12.53
C LEU A 412 6.72 8.71 11.71
N LEU A 413 7.39 8.65 10.57
CA LEU A 413 7.59 7.46 9.75
C LEU A 413 9.08 7.29 9.51
N ALA A 414 9.62 6.09 9.70
CA ALA A 414 10.98 5.76 9.31
C ALA A 414 10.99 4.50 8.42
N ALA A 415 11.96 4.40 7.52
CA ALA A 415 12.15 3.20 6.73
C ALA A 415 13.62 2.94 6.42
N LEU A 416 13.97 1.66 6.31
CA LEU A 416 15.28 1.19 5.87
C LEU A 416 15.10 0.19 4.74
N SER A 417 15.86 0.34 3.66
CA SER A 417 15.79 -0.50 2.48
C SER A 417 17.17 -1.02 2.10
N THR A 418 17.23 -2.28 1.69
CA THR A 418 18.43 -2.84 1.05
C THR A 418 18.03 -3.67 -0.16
N SER A 419 18.84 -3.64 -1.20
CA SER A 419 18.66 -4.51 -2.36
C SER A 419 19.98 -4.84 -3.02
N VAL A 420 20.04 -6.00 -3.65
CA VAL A 420 21.16 -6.45 -4.49
C VAL A 420 20.63 -6.70 -5.89
N LYS A 421 21.33 -6.18 -6.89
CA LYS A 421 21.10 -6.47 -8.30
C LYS A 421 22.34 -7.13 -8.87
N VAL A 422 22.12 -8.25 -9.57
CA VAL A 422 23.16 -8.98 -10.32
C VAL A 422 22.74 -8.99 -11.79
N LYS A 423 23.68 -8.69 -12.67
CA LYS A 423 23.45 -8.59 -14.12
C LYS A 423 24.53 -9.33 -14.91
N PHE A 424 24.14 -9.87 -16.10
CA PHE A 424 24.98 -10.64 -16.99
C PHE A 424 24.80 -10.27 -18.45
#